data_141b034234750bfbba25bcfb71e7c078
#
_entry.id   141b034234750bfbba25bcfb71e7c078
#
_cell.length_a   1.000
_cell.length_b   1.000
_cell.length_c   1.000
_cell.angle_alpha   90.00
_cell.angle_beta   90.00
_cell.angle_gamma   90.00
#
_symmetry.space_group_name_H-M   'P 1'
#
loop_
_entity.id
_entity.type
_entity.pdbx_description
1 polymer ?
#
loop_
_entity_poly.entity_id
_entity_poly.type
_entity_poly.pdbx_seq_one_letter_code
_entity_poly.pdbx_strand_id
1 'polypeptide(L)'
;ERLESVTIFIGVWSARLDTENIRDRLRAAHVNEIAVSLGDAVLRVSKMTAAITDEMLPAPAPPNEEARLAELDGLNLLDTPAEANFDHITKRLTKLFKVPIALLTLIDEKRQWFKSQTGLPADLAEARCTSREVSICGHVIANDEVLIVRDLARDPRFANNPFVKERGLRFYAGVPLRGPNGFAVGSLCILDIKPRTMTTQEQDLLKMIAEDLMEQIKRRPVAAIPKTAVSEKA
;
A
#
# COMPACT_ATOMS: atom_id res chain seq x y z
N GLU A 1 -19.46 -39.02 0.69
CA GLU A 1 -18.47 -38.07 1.25
C GLU A 1 -19.21 -36.87 1.78
N ARG A 2 -19.17 -36.65 3.07
CA ARG A 2 -19.70 -35.43 3.71
C ARG A 2 -18.69 -34.32 3.50
N LEU A 3 -19.11 -33.24 2.84
CA LEU A 3 -18.36 -32.00 2.86
C LEU A 3 -18.35 -31.46 4.30
N GLU A 4 -17.24 -31.57 4.99
CA GLU A 4 -17.15 -31.31 6.45
C GLU A 4 -17.34 -29.84 6.82
N SER A 5 -17.15 -28.89 5.90
CA SER A 5 -17.59 -27.49 6.05
C SER A 5 -17.59 -26.75 4.72
N VAL A 6 -18.72 -26.15 4.35
CA VAL A 6 -18.82 -25.20 3.24
C VAL A 6 -19.00 -23.82 3.83
N THR A 7 -18.14 -22.88 3.50
CA THR A 7 -18.32 -21.48 3.86
C THR A 7 -19.06 -20.76 2.74
N ILE A 8 -20.25 -20.25 3.06
CA ILE A 8 -21.06 -19.48 2.11
C ILE A 8 -20.70 -18.01 2.25
N PHE A 9 -20.24 -17.44 1.14
CA PHE A 9 -19.84 -16.05 1.02
C PHE A 9 -20.80 -15.29 0.11
N ILE A 10 -21.37 -14.18 0.58
CA ILE A 10 -22.28 -13.33 -0.21
C ILE A 10 -21.78 -11.89 -0.23
N GLY A 11 -21.62 -11.35 -1.45
CA GLY A 11 -21.36 -9.93 -1.67
C GLY A 11 -22.68 -9.16 -1.91
N VAL A 12 -22.89 -8.07 -1.17
CA VAL A 12 -24.05 -7.18 -1.30
C VAL A 12 -23.56 -5.79 -1.69
N TRP A 13 -23.65 -5.45 -2.98
CA TRP A 13 -23.15 -4.18 -3.55
C TRP A 13 -24.26 -3.19 -3.86
N SER A 14 -24.99 -2.71 -2.88
CA SER A 14 -26.00 -1.67 -3.10
C SER A 14 -25.92 -0.59 -2.02
N ALA A 15 -25.72 0.65 -2.43
CA ALA A 15 -25.71 1.81 -1.55
C ALA A 15 -27.11 2.21 -1.01
N ARG A 16 -28.19 1.52 -1.41
CA ARG A 16 -29.58 1.87 -1.09
C ARG A 16 -30.32 0.84 -0.24
N LEU A 17 -29.65 -0.21 0.22
CA LEU A 17 -30.30 -1.26 1.00
C LEU A 17 -30.02 -1.06 2.48
N ASP A 18 -31.07 -1.23 3.29
CA ASP A 18 -30.96 -1.38 4.74
C ASP A 18 -30.07 -2.60 5.03
N THR A 19 -28.77 -2.33 5.22
CA THR A 19 -27.73 -3.35 5.36
C THR A 19 -27.87 -4.18 6.62
N GLU A 20 -28.53 -3.67 7.67
CA GLU A 20 -28.76 -4.43 8.91
C GLU A 20 -29.83 -5.51 8.70
N ASN A 21 -30.96 -5.16 8.13
CA ASN A 21 -32.05 -6.12 7.89
C ASN A 21 -31.61 -7.23 6.91
N ILE A 22 -30.83 -6.90 5.89
CA ILE A 22 -30.30 -7.91 4.96
C ILE A 22 -29.29 -8.82 5.66
N ARG A 23 -28.40 -8.28 6.49
CA ARG A 23 -27.44 -9.07 7.26
C ARG A 23 -28.14 -10.08 8.17
N ASP A 24 -29.18 -9.68 8.86
CA ASP A 24 -29.92 -10.57 9.77
C ASP A 24 -30.64 -11.68 9.02
N ARG A 25 -31.24 -11.38 7.86
CA ARG A 25 -31.85 -12.40 7.00
C ARG A 25 -30.85 -13.39 6.42
N LEU A 26 -29.68 -12.91 6.02
CA LEU A 26 -28.61 -13.76 5.48
C LEU A 26 -27.97 -14.63 6.58
N ARG A 27 -27.80 -14.10 7.80
CA ARG A 27 -27.38 -14.90 8.97
C ARG A 27 -28.39 -15.98 9.30
N ALA A 28 -29.69 -15.67 9.27
CA ALA A 28 -30.76 -16.65 9.46
C ALA A 28 -30.78 -17.73 8.37
N ALA A 29 -30.24 -17.45 7.18
CA ALA A 29 -30.06 -18.39 6.08
C ALA A 29 -28.69 -19.13 6.14
N HIS A 30 -28.02 -19.12 7.30
CA HIS A 30 -26.70 -19.77 7.52
C HIS A 30 -25.59 -19.25 6.58
N VAL A 31 -25.63 -17.99 6.16
CA VAL A 31 -24.53 -17.35 5.47
C VAL A 31 -23.40 -17.03 6.45
N ASN A 32 -22.21 -17.55 6.20
CA ASN A 32 -21.06 -17.43 7.09
C ASN A 32 -20.40 -16.05 7.00
N GLU A 33 -20.27 -15.53 5.76
CA GLU A 33 -19.57 -14.28 5.49
C GLU A 33 -20.38 -13.38 4.56
N ILE A 34 -20.48 -12.09 4.92
CA ILE A 34 -21.22 -11.08 4.15
C ILE A 34 -20.29 -9.90 3.89
N ALA A 35 -20.00 -9.63 2.62
CA ALA A 35 -19.25 -8.46 2.20
C ALA A 35 -20.17 -7.36 1.67
N VAL A 36 -19.89 -6.11 2.03
CA VAL A 36 -20.69 -4.94 1.65
C VAL A 36 -20.05 -4.08 0.55
N SER A 37 -18.81 -4.39 0.20
CA SER A 37 -18.08 -3.79 -0.93
C SER A 37 -17.16 -4.81 -1.56
N LEU A 38 -16.68 -4.53 -2.78
CA LEU A 38 -15.68 -5.39 -3.43
C LEU A 38 -14.39 -5.47 -2.60
N GLY A 39 -13.94 -4.35 -2.03
CA GLY A 39 -12.76 -4.32 -1.16
C GLY A 39 -12.95 -5.17 0.11
N ASP A 40 -14.13 -5.09 0.75
CA ASP A 40 -14.47 -5.95 1.89
C ASP A 40 -14.54 -7.44 1.49
N ALA A 41 -15.09 -7.74 0.30
CA ALA A 41 -15.12 -9.10 -0.23
C ALA A 41 -13.72 -9.65 -0.45
N VAL A 42 -12.87 -8.91 -1.15
CA VAL A 42 -11.47 -9.29 -1.40
C VAL A 42 -10.73 -9.51 -0.07
N LEU A 43 -10.90 -8.61 0.90
CA LEU A 43 -10.27 -8.71 2.21
C LEU A 43 -10.70 -10.00 2.95
N ARG A 44 -12.00 -10.34 2.91
CA ARG A 44 -12.54 -11.54 3.60
C ARG A 44 -12.10 -12.83 2.93
N VAL A 45 -12.15 -12.88 1.60
CA VAL A 45 -11.64 -14.04 0.84
C VAL A 45 -10.14 -14.20 1.07
N SER A 46 -9.37 -13.11 1.05
CA SER A 46 -7.94 -13.15 1.36
C SER A 46 -7.66 -13.65 2.77
N LYS A 47 -8.49 -13.28 3.77
CA LYS A 47 -8.38 -13.82 5.14
C LYS A 47 -8.62 -15.33 5.20
N MET A 48 -9.58 -15.81 4.43
CA MET A 48 -9.90 -17.24 4.39
C MET A 48 -8.78 -18.04 3.68
N THR A 49 -8.26 -17.53 2.58
CA THR A 49 -7.17 -18.18 1.84
C THR A 49 -5.83 -18.09 2.57
N ALA A 50 -5.53 -16.98 3.23
CA ALA A 50 -4.31 -16.83 4.05
C ALA A 50 -4.30 -17.76 5.27
N ALA A 51 -5.46 -18.15 5.78
CA ALA A 51 -5.56 -19.18 6.83
C ALA A 51 -5.27 -20.61 6.30
N ILE A 52 -5.34 -20.79 4.98
CA ILE A 52 -5.13 -22.08 4.32
C ILE A 52 -3.70 -22.18 3.73
N THR A 53 -3.12 -21.03 3.32
CA THR A 53 -1.77 -20.97 2.75
C THR A 53 -0.84 -20.24 3.70
N ASP A 54 0.30 -20.85 4.02
CA ASP A 54 1.40 -20.20 4.78
C ASP A 54 2.18 -19.20 3.89
N GLU A 55 1.54 -18.74 2.81
CA GLU A 55 2.12 -17.88 1.79
C GLU A 55 1.68 -16.42 1.97
N MET A 56 2.57 -15.51 1.64
CA MET A 56 2.27 -14.09 1.57
C MET A 56 1.37 -13.80 0.35
N LEU A 57 0.41 -12.89 0.50
CA LEU A 57 -0.45 -12.43 -0.58
C LEU A 57 0.13 -11.14 -1.22
N PRO A 58 0.72 -11.21 -2.42
CA PRO A 58 1.15 -10.03 -3.14
C PRO A 58 -0.06 -9.16 -3.53
N ALA A 59 0.18 -7.85 -3.65
CA ALA A 59 -0.85 -6.94 -4.11
C ALA A 59 -1.23 -7.25 -5.57
N PRO A 60 -2.53 -7.28 -5.92
CA PRO A 60 -2.94 -7.42 -7.31
C PRO A 60 -2.52 -6.19 -8.13
N ALA A 61 -2.35 -6.37 -9.43
CA ALA A 61 -2.15 -5.24 -10.33
C ALA A 61 -3.45 -4.41 -10.43
N PRO A 62 -3.36 -3.07 -10.43
CA PRO A 62 -4.52 -2.22 -10.70
C PRO A 62 -5.10 -2.47 -12.09
N PRO A 63 -6.41 -2.23 -12.29
CA PRO A 63 -7.06 -2.46 -13.60
C PRO A 63 -6.45 -1.64 -14.75
N ASN A 64 -5.89 -0.47 -14.44
CA ASN A 64 -5.31 0.47 -15.40
C ASN A 64 -3.78 0.51 -15.31
N GLU A 65 -3.14 -0.64 -15.11
CA GLU A 65 -1.70 -0.73 -14.82
C GLU A 65 -0.83 -0.07 -15.90
N GLU A 66 -1.13 -0.29 -17.18
CA GLU A 66 -0.38 0.31 -18.29
C GLU A 66 -0.41 1.86 -18.25
N ALA A 67 -1.60 2.44 -18.08
CA ALA A 67 -1.77 3.90 -17.99
C ALA A 67 -1.09 4.46 -16.73
N ARG A 68 -1.18 3.75 -15.61
CA ARG A 68 -0.51 4.08 -14.36
C ARG A 68 1.02 4.09 -14.50
N LEU A 69 1.56 3.08 -15.16
CA LEU A 69 3.02 2.98 -15.41
C LEU A 69 3.50 4.09 -16.36
N ALA A 70 2.72 4.40 -17.41
CA ALA A 70 3.03 5.51 -18.30
C ALA A 70 3.03 6.86 -17.55
N GLU A 71 2.10 7.08 -16.62
CA GLU A 71 2.08 8.26 -15.76
C GLU A 71 3.29 8.32 -14.83
N LEU A 72 3.64 7.20 -14.20
CA LEU A 72 4.82 7.09 -13.33
C LEU A 72 6.11 7.42 -14.10
N ASP A 73 6.28 6.88 -15.30
CA ASP A 73 7.45 7.16 -16.14
C ASP A 73 7.52 8.66 -16.51
N GLY A 74 6.37 9.27 -16.81
CA GLY A 74 6.25 10.70 -17.11
C GLY A 74 6.68 11.63 -15.97
N LEU A 75 6.67 11.16 -14.71
CA LEU A 75 7.15 11.95 -13.57
C LEU A 75 8.69 12.05 -13.52
N ASN A 76 9.42 11.19 -14.21
CA ASN A 76 10.89 11.14 -14.22
C ASN A 76 11.50 11.13 -12.80
N LEU A 77 10.97 10.31 -11.90
CA LEU A 77 11.42 10.19 -10.52
C LEU A 77 12.13 8.88 -10.21
N LEU A 78 11.85 7.83 -11.01
CA LEU A 78 12.50 6.53 -10.84
C LEU A 78 13.99 6.64 -11.16
N ASP A 79 14.80 5.91 -10.42
CA ASP A 79 16.25 5.81 -10.59
C ASP A 79 17.01 7.15 -10.52
N THR A 80 16.38 8.17 -9.97
CA THR A 80 17.00 9.48 -9.75
C THR A 80 17.73 9.55 -8.41
N PRO A 81 18.74 10.41 -8.26
CA PRO A 81 19.43 10.63 -7.00
C PRO A 81 18.47 11.04 -5.86
N ALA A 82 18.95 10.92 -4.63
CA ALA A 82 18.25 11.46 -3.46
C ALA A 82 18.11 12.99 -3.59
N GLU A 83 17.00 13.52 -3.11
CA GLU A 83 16.69 14.93 -3.14
C GLU A 83 16.36 15.45 -1.76
N ALA A 84 17.06 16.48 -1.30
CA ALA A 84 16.94 17.01 0.05
C ALA A 84 15.49 17.40 0.44
N ASN A 85 14.70 17.87 -0.52
CA ASN A 85 13.30 18.22 -0.28
C ASN A 85 12.46 17.01 0.14
N PHE A 86 12.62 15.86 -0.55
CA PHE A 86 11.91 14.63 -0.20
C PHE A 86 12.42 14.03 1.11
N ASP A 87 13.74 14.08 1.33
CA ASP A 87 14.34 13.58 2.57
C ASP A 87 13.91 14.43 3.78
N HIS A 88 13.69 15.71 3.58
CA HIS A 88 13.11 16.56 4.62
C HIS A 88 11.69 16.13 4.99
N ILE A 89 10.87 15.76 4.01
CA ILE A 89 9.50 15.29 4.24
C ILE A 89 9.50 14.00 5.05
N THR A 90 10.26 12.98 4.65
CA THR A 90 10.31 11.70 5.39
C THR A 90 10.84 11.89 6.81
N LYS A 91 11.87 12.71 7.01
CA LYS A 91 12.38 13.08 8.35
C LYS A 91 11.35 13.83 9.19
N ARG A 92 10.56 14.72 8.57
CA ARG A 92 9.48 15.43 9.26
C ARG A 92 8.36 14.49 9.68
N LEU A 93 7.98 13.53 8.82
CA LEU A 93 6.96 12.52 9.13
C LEU A 93 7.33 11.68 10.35
N THR A 94 8.58 11.22 10.45
CA THR A 94 9.00 10.41 11.61
C THR A 94 8.86 11.18 12.92
N LYS A 95 9.17 12.47 12.92
CA LYS A 95 9.02 13.33 14.09
C LYS A 95 7.56 13.63 14.42
N LEU A 96 6.76 13.96 13.40
CA LEU A 96 5.37 14.38 13.54
C LEU A 96 4.49 13.21 14.06
N PHE A 97 4.64 12.03 13.49
CA PHE A 97 3.88 10.85 13.87
C PHE A 97 4.57 10.00 14.95
N LYS A 98 5.78 10.40 15.39
CA LYS A 98 6.60 9.68 16.39
C LYS A 98 6.77 8.20 16.00
N VAL A 99 7.10 7.95 14.74
CA VAL A 99 7.36 6.63 14.17
C VAL A 99 8.82 6.50 13.76
N PRO A 100 9.42 5.30 13.81
CA PRO A 100 10.82 5.12 13.41
C PRO A 100 11.04 5.21 11.90
N ILE A 101 10.04 4.90 11.08
CA ILE A 101 10.21 4.78 9.62
C ILE A 101 9.17 5.60 8.88
N ALA A 102 9.61 6.33 7.86
CA ALA A 102 8.76 7.00 6.88
C ALA A 102 9.36 6.88 5.48
N LEU A 103 8.52 6.63 4.48
CA LEU A 103 8.95 6.41 3.10
C LEU A 103 8.10 7.22 2.12
N LEU A 104 8.77 7.71 1.09
CA LEU A 104 8.17 8.13 -0.17
C LEU A 104 8.53 7.05 -1.20
N THR A 105 7.54 6.27 -1.63
CA THR A 105 7.74 5.13 -2.52
C THR A 105 7.03 5.32 -3.85
N LEU A 106 7.64 4.79 -4.90
CA LEU A 106 7.06 4.66 -6.23
C LEU A 106 6.99 3.18 -6.58
N ILE A 107 5.91 2.76 -7.22
CA ILE A 107 5.69 1.34 -7.55
C ILE A 107 5.73 1.19 -9.05
N ASP A 108 6.82 0.63 -9.57
CA ASP A 108 6.93 0.27 -10.98
C ASP A 108 6.39 -1.16 -11.27
N GLU A 109 6.67 -1.70 -12.43
CA GLU A 109 6.17 -3.01 -12.84
C GLU A 109 6.63 -4.14 -11.93
N LYS A 110 7.88 -4.09 -11.46
CA LYS A 110 8.55 -5.21 -10.75
C LYS A 110 9.00 -4.88 -9.35
N ARG A 111 9.10 -3.60 -9.00
CA ARG A 111 9.70 -3.18 -7.73
C ARG A 111 8.94 -2.02 -7.08
N GLN A 112 9.18 -1.89 -5.78
CA GLN A 112 8.94 -0.69 -5.00
C GLN A 112 10.25 0.08 -4.91
N TRP A 113 10.29 1.29 -5.47
CA TRP A 113 11.43 2.19 -5.42
C TRP A 113 11.26 3.19 -4.27
N PHE A 114 12.32 3.36 -3.46
CA PHE A 114 12.35 4.36 -2.39
C PHE A 114 12.92 5.68 -2.90
N LYS A 115 12.06 6.60 -3.31
CA LYS A 115 12.48 7.94 -3.70
C LYS A 115 13.09 8.70 -2.54
N SER A 116 12.51 8.55 -1.35
CA SER A 116 13.07 9.00 -0.09
C SER A 116 12.69 8.04 1.04
N GLN A 117 13.58 7.93 2.02
CA GLN A 117 13.38 7.07 3.17
C GLN A 117 14.01 7.69 4.43
N THR A 118 13.43 7.37 5.58
CA THR A 118 14.02 7.63 6.90
C THR A 118 13.79 6.41 7.78
N GLY A 119 14.84 5.89 8.39
CA GLY A 119 14.77 4.81 9.38
C GLY A 119 14.76 3.40 8.81
N LEU A 120 14.94 3.20 7.51
CA LEU A 120 15.17 1.86 6.96
C LEU A 120 16.51 1.27 7.41
N PRO A 121 16.61 -0.06 7.57
CA PRO A 121 17.88 -0.76 7.71
C PRO A 121 18.85 -0.43 6.56
N ALA A 122 20.15 -0.48 6.83
CA ALA A 122 21.19 -0.04 5.90
C ALA A 122 21.14 -0.75 4.54
N ASP A 123 20.88 -2.06 4.53
CA ASP A 123 20.74 -2.86 3.32
C ASP A 123 19.60 -2.38 2.39
N LEU A 124 18.43 -2.06 2.97
CA LEU A 124 17.30 -1.53 2.22
C LEU A 124 17.51 -0.07 1.79
N ALA A 125 18.17 0.72 2.65
CA ALA A 125 18.47 2.11 2.35
C ALA A 125 19.47 2.23 1.19
N GLU A 126 20.45 1.33 1.12
CA GLU A 126 21.44 1.26 0.03
C GLU A 126 20.82 0.72 -1.26
N ALA A 127 20.07 -0.38 -1.18
CA ALA A 127 19.38 -0.96 -2.33
C ALA A 127 18.33 -0.02 -2.95
N ARG A 128 17.74 0.87 -2.15
CA ARG A 128 16.69 1.82 -2.53
C ARG A 128 15.46 1.19 -3.20
N CYS A 129 15.31 -0.11 -3.13
CA CYS A 129 14.16 -0.82 -3.68
C CYS A 129 13.92 -2.16 -2.99
N THR A 130 12.73 -2.70 -3.21
CA THR A 130 12.36 -4.09 -2.92
C THR A 130 11.56 -4.65 -4.08
N SER A 131 11.38 -5.98 -4.13
CA SER A 131 10.41 -6.58 -5.06
C SER A 131 9.02 -6.01 -4.81
N ARG A 132 8.25 -5.81 -5.87
CA ARG A 132 6.85 -5.40 -5.80
C ARG A 132 5.99 -6.43 -5.06
N GLU A 133 6.32 -7.70 -5.17
CA GLU A 133 5.58 -8.81 -4.54
C GLU A 133 5.50 -8.65 -3.02
N VAL A 134 6.60 -8.23 -2.36
CA VAL A 134 6.62 -8.02 -0.90
C VAL A 134 6.15 -6.63 -0.47
N SER A 135 5.74 -5.78 -1.42
CA SER A 135 5.39 -4.40 -1.15
C SER A 135 4.02 -4.25 -0.48
N ILE A 136 3.98 -3.75 0.75
CA ILE A 136 2.73 -3.33 1.41
C ILE A 136 2.13 -2.12 0.68
N CYS A 137 2.96 -1.21 0.16
CA CYS A 137 2.54 -0.06 -0.64
C CYS A 137 1.87 -0.49 -1.96
N GLY A 138 2.17 -1.68 -2.47
CA GLY A 138 1.47 -2.28 -3.61
C GLY A 138 -0.03 -2.38 -3.39
N HIS A 139 -0.47 -2.71 -2.16
CA HIS A 139 -1.90 -2.76 -1.81
C HIS A 139 -2.55 -1.38 -1.75
N VAL A 140 -1.79 -0.32 -1.44
CA VAL A 140 -2.29 1.07 -1.49
C VAL A 140 -2.64 1.46 -2.93
N ILE A 141 -1.74 1.18 -3.87
CA ILE A 141 -1.98 1.53 -5.28
C ILE A 141 -3.01 0.61 -5.94
N ALA A 142 -3.06 -0.68 -5.56
CA ALA A 142 -4.02 -1.63 -6.12
C ALA A 142 -5.48 -1.25 -5.81
N ASN A 143 -5.73 -0.72 -4.62
CA ASN A 143 -7.06 -0.29 -4.19
C ASN A 143 -7.29 1.21 -4.40
N ASP A 144 -6.25 1.98 -4.70
CA ASP A 144 -6.25 3.44 -4.76
C ASP A 144 -6.87 4.10 -3.51
N GLU A 145 -6.62 3.51 -2.34
CA GLU A 145 -7.19 3.94 -1.06
C GLU A 145 -6.12 4.02 0.03
N VAL A 146 -6.43 4.78 1.07
CA VAL A 146 -5.62 4.81 2.29
C VAL A 146 -5.63 3.45 2.96
N LEU A 147 -4.46 2.91 3.23
CA LEU A 147 -4.30 1.64 3.93
C LEU A 147 -3.72 1.89 5.32
N ILE A 148 -4.46 1.51 6.36
CA ILE A 148 -4.00 1.56 7.75
C ILE A 148 -4.11 0.17 8.36
N VAL A 149 -2.98 -0.40 8.75
CA VAL A 149 -2.89 -1.70 9.40
C VAL A 149 -2.30 -1.52 10.79
N ARG A 150 -3.14 -1.69 11.80
CA ARG A 150 -2.75 -1.49 13.21
C ARG A 150 -1.71 -2.47 13.71
N ASP A 151 -1.78 -3.70 13.21
CA ASP A 151 -0.84 -4.76 13.52
C ASP A 151 -0.72 -5.72 12.32
N LEU A 152 0.34 -5.56 11.56
CA LEU A 152 0.63 -6.34 10.36
C LEU A 152 0.74 -7.85 10.64
N ALA A 153 1.24 -8.23 11.81
CA ALA A 153 1.34 -9.64 12.19
C ALA A 153 -0.01 -10.31 12.46
N ARG A 154 -1.08 -9.51 12.59
CA ARG A 154 -2.47 -9.99 12.76
C ARG A 154 -3.32 -9.80 11.51
N ASP A 155 -2.78 -9.17 10.48
CA ASP A 155 -3.47 -9.02 9.20
C ASP A 155 -3.07 -10.17 8.27
N PRO A 156 -4.02 -11.02 7.86
CA PRO A 156 -3.70 -12.20 7.05
C PRO A 156 -3.04 -11.90 5.70
N ARG A 157 -3.19 -10.69 5.16
CA ARG A 157 -2.48 -10.27 3.95
C ARG A 157 -0.98 -10.14 4.18
N PHE A 158 -0.58 -9.77 5.41
CA PHE A 158 0.77 -9.33 5.72
C PHE A 158 1.48 -10.17 6.77
N ALA A 159 0.78 -11.03 7.51
CA ALA A 159 1.36 -11.83 8.58
C ALA A 159 2.57 -12.66 8.13
N ASN A 160 2.55 -13.13 6.88
CA ASN A 160 3.61 -13.90 6.25
C ASN A 160 4.61 -13.05 5.43
N ASN A 161 4.46 -11.74 5.41
CA ASN A 161 5.39 -10.85 4.74
C ASN A 161 6.78 -10.89 5.40
N PRO A 162 7.89 -10.97 4.63
CA PRO A 162 9.25 -11.02 5.18
C PRO A 162 9.57 -9.84 6.10
N PHE A 163 9.08 -8.63 5.81
CA PHE A 163 9.29 -7.47 6.68
C PHE A 163 8.59 -7.60 8.03
N VAL A 164 7.50 -8.36 8.10
CA VAL A 164 6.78 -8.64 9.34
C VAL A 164 7.47 -9.79 10.11
N LYS A 165 7.74 -10.92 9.44
CA LYS A 165 8.33 -12.10 10.08
C LYS A 165 9.78 -11.89 10.49
N GLU A 166 10.60 -11.33 9.61
CA GLU A 166 12.05 -11.27 9.79
C GLU A 166 12.54 -9.93 10.37
N ARG A 167 11.85 -8.83 10.02
CA ARG A 167 12.24 -7.48 10.43
C ARG A 167 11.37 -6.89 11.55
N GLY A 168 10.33 -7.61 11.99
CA GLY A 168 9.48 -7.22 13.11
C GLY A 168 8.56 -6.01 12.83
N LEU A 169 8.26 -5.72 11.57
CA LEU A 169 7.33 -4.65 11.23
C LEU A 169 5.93 -4.97 11.76
N ARG A 170 5.28 -4.00 12.43
CA ARG A 170 3.99 -4.22 13.08
C ARG A 170 2.90 -3.24 12.65
N PHE A 171 3.24 -2.01 12.36
CA PHE A 171 2.28 -0.97 11.96
C PHE A 171 2.62 -0.43 10.58
N TYR A 172 1.58 -0.15 9.80
CA TYR A 172 1.68 0.53 8.53
C TYR A 172 0.52 1.51 8.37
N ALA A 173 0.81 2.71 7.88
CA ALA A 173 -0.17 3.62 7.35
C ALA A 173 0.38 4.27 6.08
N GLY A 174 -0.33 4.13 4.97
CA GLY A 174 0.07 4.67 3.67
C GLY A 174 -1.10 5.30 2.94
N VAL A 175 -0.81 6.39 2.25
CA VAL A 175 -1.75 7.11 1.39
C VAL A 175 -1.26 7.08 -0.05
N PRO A 176 -2.15 6.92 -1.04
CA PRO A 176 -1.76 6.90 -2.44
C PRO A 176 -1.24 8.27 -2.89
N LEU A 177 -0.22 8.24 -3.71
CA LEU A 177 0.32 9.41 -4.42
C LEU A 177 -0.23 9.39 -5.83
N ARG A 178 -1.17 10.31 -6.14
CA ARG A 178 -1.82 10.37 -7.43
C ARG A 178 -1.14 11.38 -8.34
N GLY A 179 -0.74 10.90 -9.50
CA GLY A 179 -0.14 11.73 -10.54
C GLY A 179 -1.13 12.69 -11.20
N PRO A 180 -0.72 13.42 -12.25
CA PRO A 180 -1.56 14.42 -12.92
C PRO A 180 -2.87 13.89 -13.48
N ASN A 181 -2.90 12.65 -13.99
CA ASN A 181 -4.10 12.03 -14.55
C ASN A 181 -4.91 11.22 -13.50
N GLY A 182 -4.50 11.27 -12.24
CA GLY A 182 -5.20 10.68 -11.11
C GLY A 182 -4.81 9.25 -10.78
N PHE A 183 -3.89 8.62 -11.49
CA PHE A 183 -3.45 7.26 -11.16
C PHE A 183 -2.53 7.25 -9.94
N ALA A 184 -2.73 6.26 -9.06
CA ALA A 184 -1.85 6.04 -7.92
C ALA A 184 -0.50 5.47 -8.38
N VAL A 185 0.55 6.29 -8.37
CA VAL A 185 1.90 5.95 -8.84
C VAL A 185 2.81 5.45 -7.73
N GLY A 186 2.41 5.67 -6.49
CA GLY A 186 3.20 5.32 -5.30
C GLY A 186 2.44 5.58 -4.02
N SER A 187 3.17 5.65 -2.91
CA SER A 187 2.61 5.87 -1.58
C SER A 187 3.55 6.71 -0.71
N LEU A 188 2.96 7.61 0.07
CA LEU A 188 3.60 8.21 1.23
C LEU A 188 3.18 7.41 2.46
N CYS A 189 4.13 6.80 3.16
CA CYS A 189 3.79 5.92 4.27
C CYS A 189 4.68 6.09 5.49
N ILE A 190 4.11 5.71 6.64
CA ILE A 190 4.76 5.66 7.94
C ILE A 190 4.62 4.26 8.52
N LEU A 191 5.68 3.77 9.20
CA LEU A 191 5.76 2.41 9.69
C LEU A 191 6.36 2.36 11.09
N ASP A 192 5.97 1.33 11.86
CA ASP A 192 6.53 1.08 13.18
C ASP A 192 6.71 -0.42 13.45
N ILE A 193 7.65 -0.74 14.33
CA ILE A 193 7.88 -2.09 14.87
C ILE A 193 6.95 -2.41 16.05
N LYS A 194 6.04 -1.51 16.41
CA LYS A 194 5.01 -1.70 17.43
C LYS A 194 3.63 -1.51 16.82
N PRO A 195 2.62 -2.26 17.26
CA PRO A 195 1.23 -2.00 16.87
C PRO A 195 0.81 -0.58 17.27
N ARG A 196 0.04 0.08 16.39
CA ARG A 196 -0.45 1.45 16.59
C ARG A 196 -1.89 1.63 16.13
N THR A 197 -2.53 2.66 16.66
CA THR A 197 -3.77 3.22 16.13
C THR A 197 -3.46 4.62 15.57
N MET A 198 -4.22 5.03 14.57
CA MET A 198 -4.22 6.40 14.07
C MET A 198 -5.59 7.04 14.30
N THR A 199 -5.59 8.26 14.80
CA THR A 199 -6.79 9.10 14.87
C THR A 199 -7.18 9.59 13.46
N THR A 200 -8.44 10.00 13.28
CA THR A 200 -8.89 10.59 12.01
C THR A 200 -8.06 11.83 11.66
N GLN A 201 -7.72 12.66 12.65
CA GLN A 201 -6.89 13.84 12.45
C GLN A 201 -5.49 13.51 11.93
N GLU A 202 -4.86 12.46 12.46
CA GLU A 202 -3.56 11.98 11.97
C GLU A 202 -3.65 11.44 10.55
N GLN A 203 -4.75 10.73 10.22
CA GLN A 203 -5.00 10.25 8.86
C GLN A 203 -5.15 11.40 7.87
N ASP A 204 -5.97 12.41 8.22
CA ASP A 204 -6.18 13.56 7.37
C ASP A 204 -4.91 14.39 7.21
N LEU A 205 -4.11 14.51 8.25
CA LEU A 205 -2.80 15.16 8.17
C LEU A 205 -1.85 14.43 7.21
N LEU A 206 -1.81 13.09 7.25
CA LEU A 206 -0.97 12.31 6.33
C LEU A 206 -1.43 12.48 4.88
N LYS A 207 -2.75 12.51 4.62
CA LYS A 207 -3.33 12.78 3.30
C LYS A 207 -2.94 14.17 2.79
N MET A 208 -3.11 15.21 3.62
CA MET A 208 -2.74 16.58 3.25
C MET A 208 -1.27 16.71 2.87
N ILE A 209 -0.38 16.05 3.61
CA ILE A 209 1.06 16.06 3.31
C ILE A 209 1.34 15.34 1.97
N ALA A 210 0.63 14.24 1.68
CA ALA A 210 0.77 13.53 0.42
C ALA A 210 0.27 14.34 -0.78
N GLU A 211 -0.84 15.04 -0.63
CA GLU A 211 -1.40 15.94 -1.65
C GLU A 211 -0.46 17.12 -1.93
N ASP A 212 0.04 17.79 -0.89
CA ASP A 212 1.01 18.88 -1.04
C ASP A 212 2.31 18.40 -1.72
N LEU A 213 2.80 17.22 -1.33
CA LEU A 213 3.96 16.59 -1.96
C LEU A 213 3.72 16.35 -3.46
N MET A 214 2.56 15.84 -3.84
CA MET A 214 2.26 15.61 -5.25
C MET A 214 2.11 16.90 -6.04
N GLU A 215 1.56 17.97 -5.46
CA GLU A 215 1.55 19.28 -6.08
C GLU A 215 2.97 19.84 -6.30
N GLN A 216 3.87 19.62 -5.36
CA GLN A 216 5.29 19.98 -5.53
C GLN A 216 5.94 19.18 -6.65
N ILE A 217 5.67 17.88 -6.75
CA ILE A 217 6.18 17.00 -7.80
C ILE A 217 5.67 17.44 -9.18
N LYS A 218 4.37 17.73 -9.31
CA LYS A 218 3.76 18.21 -10.57
C LYS A 218 4.32 19.54 -11.07
N ARG A 219 4.71 20.42 -10.16
CA ARG A 219 5.30 21.74 -10.49
C ARG A 219 6.79 21.70 -10.82
N ARG A 220 7.43 20.55 -10.68
CA ARG A 220 8.86 20.42 -11.03
C ARG A 220 9.06 20.69 -12.52
N PRO A 221 10.05 21.51 -12.88
CA PRO A 221 10.46 21.59 -14.27
C PRO A 221 10.94 20.18 -14.67
N VAL A 222 10.40 19.65 -15.76
CA VAL A 222 10.88 18.40 -16.35
C VAL A 222 12.28 18.68 -16.89
N ALA A 223 13.28 18.62 -16.01
CA ALA A 223 14.67 18.67 -16.44
C ALA A 223 14.91 17.40 -17.26
N ALA A 224 15.37 17.57 -18.48
CA ALA A 224 15.87 16.48 -19.28
C ALA A 224 17.07 15.85 -18.55
N ILE A 225 16.80 14.86 -17.69
CA ILE A 225 17.85 14.06 -17.07
C ILE A 225 18.35 13.14 -18.17
N PRO A 226 19.65 13.22 -18.56
CA PRO A 226 20.20 12.28 -19.52
C PRO A 226 20.00 10.88 -18.95
N LYS A 227 19.28 10.03 -19.68
CA LYS A 227 19.22 8.59 -19.41
C LYS A 227 20.67 8.10 -19.49
N THR A 228 21.32 7.95 -18.37
CA THR A 228 22.62 7.28 -18.30
C THR A 228 22.39 5.88 -18.83
N ALA A 229 23.03 5.60 -19.95
CA ALA A 229 22.99 4.32 -20.63
C ALA A 229 23.26 3.21 -19.61
N VAL A 230 22.29 2.35 -19.40
CA VAL A 230 22.50 1.05 -18.79
C VAL A 230 23.47 0.34 -19.72
N SER A 231 24.73 0.24 -19.31
CA SER A 231 25.73 -0.56 -20.00
C SER A 231 25.22 -2.01 -19.98
N GLU A 232 24.85 -2.49 -21.15
CA GLU A 232 24.80 -3.91 -21.43
C GLU A 232 26.17 -4.50 -21.04
N LYS A 233 26.17 -5.30 -19.99
CA LYS A 233 27.22 -6.29 -19.80
C LYS A 233 26.55 -7.65 -19.87
N ALA A 234 26.94 -8.31 -20.95
CA ALA A 234 26.70 -9.71 -21.29
C ALA A 234 27.01 -10.68 -20.14
#